data_34e0a9e3e2fd4e8d2f766a7281636233
#
_entry.id   34e0a9e3e2fd4e8d2f766a7281636233
#
_cell.length_a   1.000
_cell.length_b   1.000
_cell.length_c   1.000
_cell.angle_alpha   90.00
_cell.angle_beta   90.00
_cell.angle_gamma   90.00
#
_symmetry.space_group_name_H-M   'P 1'
#
loop_
_entity.id
_entity.type
_entity.pdbx_description
1 polymer ?
#
loop_
_entity_poly.entity_id
_entity_poly.type
_entity_poly.pdbx_seq_one_letter_code
_entity_poly.pdbx_strand_id
1 'polypeptide(L)'
;MLDKIRESSKYLAPFVKGEHTIGIILGTGLGELGKSIEIEHAIPYMAIPNFPVSTVQGHRGELLIGSFGGKKVIAMQGRFHYYEGYSMKEVTFPVRVMHALGVKTLFVSNAAGGVNTNYLVGDLMIIRDHINLFPEHPLRGKNIDELGPRFPGMAEAYSKRLIQLAEEAGNKLNIPLQKGVYAGLQGPSFETPAEYNWIRVIGGDAVGMSTVPEVIVARHMNMECFGMSVITNSTASEELIKTNHAEVQD
;
A
#
# COMPACT_ATOMS: atom_id res chain seq x y z
N MET A 1 3.69 0.26 21.97
CA MET A 1 3.89 0.63 20.54
C MET A 1 5.28 1.21 20.33
N LEU A 2 5.64 2.33 20.96
CA LEU A 2 6.96 2.96 20.77
C LEU A 2 8.14 2.02 21.04
N ASP A 3 8.09 1.26 22.14
CA ASP A 3 9.19 0.32 22.47
C ASP A 3 9.34 -0.78 21.41
N LYS A 4 8.21 -1.29 20.87
CA LYS A 4 8.21 -2.24 19.75
C LYS A 4 8.83 -1.64 18.48
N ILE A 5 8.50 -0.37 18.17
CA ILE A 5 9.08 0.34 17.01
C ILE A 5 10.59 0.50 17.22
N ARG A 6 11.03 0.92 18.40
CA ARG A 6 12.46 1.08 18.75
C ARG A 6 13.22 -0.25 18.65
N GLU A 7 12.64 -1.33 19.14
CA GLU A 7 13.25 -2.67 19.08
C GLU A 7 13.43 -3.12 17.61
N SER A 8 12.37 -3.03 16.81
CA SER A 8 12.43 -3.43 15.39
C SER A 8 13.40 -2.54 14.59
N SER A 9 13.35 -1.22 14.81
CA SER A 9 14.26 -0.30 14.11
C SER A 9 15.71 -0.47 14.53
N LYS A 10 15.98 -0.75 15.81
CA LYS A 10 17.34 -1.07 16.30
C LYS A 10 17.87 -2.36 15.66
N TYR A 11 17.04 -3.38 15.51
CA TYR A 11 17.39 -4.62 14.81
C TYR A 11 17.76 -4.36 13.36
N LEU A 12 16.99 -3.51 12.66
CA LEU A 12 17.18 -3.21 11.23
C LEU A 12 18.29 -2.19 10.95
N ALA A 13 18.62 -1.32 11.89
CA ALA A 13 19.59 -0.24 11.70
C ALA A 13 20.95 -0.67 11.12
N PRO A 14 21.55 -1.83 11.49
CA PRO A 14 22.83 -2.27 10.90
C PRO A 14 22.75 -2.54 9.39
N PHE A 15 21.57 -2.85 8.85
CA PHE A 15 21.35 -3.16 7.45
C PHE A 15 21.03 -1.89 6.64
N VAL A 16 20.57 -0.81 7.28
CA VAL A 16 20.18 0.44 6.63
C VAL A 16 21.36 1.41 6.62
N LYS A 17 22.21 1.28 5.59
CA LYS A 17 23.41 2.14 5.44
C LYS A 17 23.11 3.33 4.53
N GLY A 18 23.30 4.55 5.05
CA GLY A 18 23.00 5.80 4.34
C GLY A 18 21.54 6.22 4.49
N GLU A 19 21.15 7.24 3.73
CA GLU A 19 19.77 7.77 3.82
C GLU A 19 18.81 6.99 2.93
N HIS A 20 17.96 6.17 3.55
CA HIS A 20 16.85 5.49 2.92
C HIS A 20 15.57 6.30 3.15
N THR A 21 15.27 7.25 2.26
CA THR A 21 14.12 8.15 2.42
C THR A 21 12.85 7.65 1.74
N ILE A 22 12.94 6.56 0.97
CA ILE A 22 11.83 5.99 0.20
C ILE A 22 11.49 4.60 0.74
N GLY A 23 10.23 4.44 1.15
CA GLY A 23 9.62 3.17 1.46
C GLY A 23 8.71 2.72 0.31
N ILE A 24 8.69 1.43 0.03
CA ILE A 24 7.83 0.83 -1.00
C ILE A 24 7.06 -0.33 -0.38
N ILE A 25 5.76 -0.42 -0.63
CA ILE A 25 4.95 -1.60 -0.32
C ILE A 25 4.49 -2.22 -1.63
N LEU A 26 5.05 -3.38 -1.96
CA LEU A 26 4.68 -4.15 -3.14
C LEU A 26 3.47 -5.02 -2.80
N GLY A 27 2.36 -4.78 -3.50
CA GLY A 27 1.12 -5.53 -3.37
C GLY A 27 1.13 -6.86 -4.12
N THR A 28 0.00 -7.57 -4.03
CA THR A 28 -0.27 -8.81 -4.75
C THR A 28 -0.04 -8.62 -6.26
N GLY A 29 0.59 -9.60 -6.92
CA GLY A 29 0.94 -9.55 -8.35
C GLY A 29 2.15 -8.66 -8.69
N LEU A 30 2.59 -7.78 -7.79
CA LEU A 30 3.68 -6.81 -8.04
C LEU A 30 5.03 -7.23 -7.46
N GLY A 31 5.14 -8.46 -6.98
CA GLY A 31 6.39 -9.02 -6.43
C GLY A 31 7.55 -9.03 -7.43
N GLU A 32 7.25 -9.06 -8.74
CA GLU A 32 8.26 -9.00 -9.82
C GLU A 32 9.02 -7.66 -9.83
N LEU A 33 8.38 -6.55 -9.42
CA LEU A 33 9.09 -5.27 -9.25
C LEU A 33 10.21 -5.36 -8.20
N GLY A 34 10.10 -6.27 -7.24
CA GLY A 34 11.16 -6.54 -6.27
C GLY A 34 12.45 -7.01 -6.94
N LYS A 35 12.37 -7.66 -8.11
CA LYS A 35 13.55 -8.09 -8.90
C LYS A 35 14.31 -6.91 -9.52
N SER A 36 13.67 -5.77 -9.68
CA SER A 36 14.29 -4.54 -10.19
C SER A 36 15.01 -3.74 -9.10
N ILE A 37 14.91 -4.16 -7.84
CA ILE A 37 15.66 -3.59 -6.72
C ILE A 37 17.04 -4.25 -6.70
N GLU A 38 18.09 -3.46 -6.71
CA GLU A 38 19.47 -3.89 -6.42
C GLU A 38 19.55 -4.19 -4.92
N ILE A 39 19.27 -5.46 -4.56
CA ILE A 39 19.09 -5.90 -3.18
C ILE A 39 20.45 -6.00 -2.48
N GLU A 40 20.64 -5.25 -1.40
CA GLU A 40 21.77 -5.37 -0.48
C GLU A 40 21.46 -6.37 0.65
N HIS A 41 20.23 -6.32 1.18
CA HIS A 41 19.75 -7.22 2.22
C HIS A 41 18.28 -7.60 1.97
N ALA A 42 17.96 -8.89 2.14
CA ALA A 42 16.60 -9.42 2.19
C ALA A 42 16.39 -10.04 3.57
N ILE A 43 15.47 -9.50 4.36
CA ILE A 43 15.26 -9.88 5.75
C ILE A 43 13.85 -10.44 5.89
N PRO A 44 13.69 -11.75 6.20
CA PRO A 44 12.36 -12.33 6.43
C PRO A 44 11.61 -11.60 7.56
N TYR A 45 10.32 -11.34 7.39
CA TYR A 45 9.52 -10.64 8.41
C TYR A 45 9.56 -11.36 9.76
N MET A 46 9.56 -12.69 9.77
CA MET A 46 9.65 -13.51 10.97
C MET A 46 10.95 -13.31 11.76
N ALA A 47 12.01 -12.81 11.14
CA ALA A 47 13.26 -12.48 11.80
C ALA A 47 13.26 -11.09 12.46
N ILE A 48 12.31 -10.22 12.04
CA ILE A 48 12.25 -8.84 12.53
C ILE A 48 11.37 -8.83 13.79
N PRO A 49 11.88 -8.37 14.93
CA PRO A 49 11.08 -8.30 16.16
C PRO A 49 9.77 -7.55 15.95
N ASN A 50 8.68 -8.07 16.50
CA ASN A 50 7.33 -7.49 16.48
C ASN A 50 6.66 -7.35 15.11
N PHE A 51 7.27 -7.80 14.01
CA PHE A 51 6.60 -7.86 12.72
C PHE A 51 5.56 -8.98 12.72
N PRO A 52 4.40 -8.79 12.06
CA PRO A 52 3.50 -9.88 11.74
C PRO A 52 4.15 -10.88 10.79
N VAL A 53 3.57 -12.05 10.65
CA VAL A 53 3.99 -13.05 9.66
C VAL A 53 3.04 -13.00 8.48
N SER A 54 3.55 -12.85 7.26
CA SER A 54 2.69 -12.90 6.06
C SER A 54 2.12 -14.30 5.87
N THR A 55 0.80 -14.40 5.74
CA THR A 55 0.07 -15.65 5.53
C THR A 55 -0.52 -15.76 4.13
N VAL A 56 -0.45 -14.69 3.34
CA VAL A 56 -1.00 -14.62 1.99
C VAL A 56 -0.09 -15.37 1.01
N GLN A 57 -0.69 -16.29 0.27
CA GLN A 57 0.00 -17.03 -0.79
C GLN A 57 0.51 -16.07 -1.87
N GLY A 58 1.78 -16.24 -2.31
CA GLY A 58 2.43 -15.35 -3.28
C GLY A 58 3.20 -14.18 -2.66
N HIS A 59 3.05 -13.91 -1.35
CA HIS A 59 3.89 -12.94 -0.64
C HIS A 59 5.16 -13.63 -0.12
N ARG A 60 6.35 -13.15 -0.49
CA ARG A 60 7.61 -13.69 0.03
C ARG A 60 7.82 -13.41 1.51
N GLY A 61 7.17 -12.35 2.03
CA GLY A 61 7.27 -12.00 3.44
C GLY A 61 8.67 -11.51 3.84
N GLU A 62 9.26 -10.66 3.02
CA GLU A 62 10.62 -10.13 3.20
C GLU A 62 10.65 -8.60 3.14
N LEU A 63 11.52 -8.01 3.95
CA LEU A 63 11.91 -6.61 3.88
C LEU A 63 13.20 -6.50 3.06
N LEU A 64 13.13 -5.84 1.92
CA LEU A 64 14.27 -5.61 1.02
C LEU A 64 14.89 -4.26 1.33
N ILE A 65 16.20 -4.22 1.49
CA ILE A 65 16.99 -3.00 1.64
C ILE A 65 17.96 -2.95 0.46
N GLY A 66 17.97 -1.84 -0.27
CA GLY A 66 18.80 -1.74 -1.47
C GLY A 66 18.59 -0.44 -2.23
N SER A 67 18.75 -0.51 -3.55
CA SER A 67 18.59 0.64 -4.46
C SER A 67 17.60 0.34 -5.57
N PHE A 68 16.79 1.33 -5.93
CA PHE A 68 15.87 1.28 -7.06
C PHE A 68 15.96 2.60 -7.83
N GLY A 69 16.24 2.53 -9.14
CA GLY A 69 16.43 3.73 -9.96
C GLY A 69 17.52 4.68 -9.40
N GLY A 70 18.58 4.13 -8.82
CA GLY A 70 19.67 4.91 -8.21
C GLY A 70 19.32 5.57 -6.88
N LYS A 71 18.17 5.26 -6.28
CA LYS A 71 17.74 5.76 -4.95
C LYS A 71 17.74 4.62 -3.94
N LYS A 72 18.19 4.91 -2.72
CA LYS A 72 18.12 3.96 -1.60
C LYS A 72 16.68 3.77 -1.16
N VAL A 73 16.24 2.51 -1.04
CA VAL A 73 14.87 2.13 -0.71
C VAL A 73 14.81 1.08 0.38
N ILE A 74 13.72 1.10 1.15
CA ILE A 74 13.28 -0.01 1.99
C ILE A 74 11.96 -0.50 1.42
N ALA A 75 11.92 -1.74 0.93
CA ALA A 75 10.73 -2.27 0.27
C ALA A 75 10.17 -3.50 0.99
N MET A 76 8.86 -3.51 1.19
CA MET A 76 8.12 -4.68 1.64
C MET A 76 7.77 -5.54 0.42
N GLN A 77 8.28 -6.76 0.35
CA GLN A 77 7.86 -7.75 -0.65
C GLN A 77 6.72 -8.59 -0.08
N GLY A 78 5.52 -8.08 -0.24
CA GLY A 78 4.30 -8.51 0.43
C GLY A 78 3.87 -7.53 1.53
N ARG A 79 2.61 -7.63 1.92
CA ARG A 79 2.00 -6.80 2.97
C ARG A 79 1.17 -7.63 3.93
N PHE A 80 0.67 -7.00 4.99
CA PHE A 80 -0.28 -7.59 5.93
C PHE A 80 -1.67 -7.02 5.67
N HIS A 81 -2.69 -7.88 5.77
CA HIS A 81 -4.07 -7.47 5.55
C HIS A 81 -4.91 -7.66 6.81
N TYR A 82 -5.93 -6.85 6.93
CA TYR A 82 -6.86 -6.94 8.04
C TYR A 82 -7.60 -8.29 8.08
N TYR A 83 -7.94 -8.84 6.90
CA TYR A 83 -8.62 -10.13 6.81
C TYR A 83 -7.76 -11.34 7.25
N GLU A 84 -6.46 -11.17 7.41
CA GLU A 84 -5.58 -12.21 7.97
C GLU A 84 -5.75 -12.36 9.49
N GLY A 85 -6.59 -11.53 10.12
CA GLY A 85 -6.87 -11.53 11.56
C GLY A 85 -6.01 -10.57 12.37
N TYR A 86 -5.16 -9.80 11.73
CA TYR A 86 -4.35 -8.75 12.35
C TYR A 86 -5.17 -7.51 12.66
N SER A 87 -4.92 -6.87 13.81
CA SER A 87 -5.44 -5.54 14.09
C SER A 87 -4.85 -4.50 13.13
N MET A 88 -5.55 -3.37 12.94
CA MET A 88 -5.02 -2.29 12.11
C MET A 88 -3.68 -1.74 12.59
N LYS A 89 -3.37 -1.86 13.89
CA LYS A 89 -2.07 -1.48 14.47
C LYS A 89 -0.95 -2.43 14.03
N GLU A 90 -1.24 -3.72 13.88
CA GLU A 90 -0.29 -4.72 13.39
C GLU A 90 -0.11 -4.58 11.87
N VAL A 91 -1.20 -4.46 11.10
CA VAL A 91 -1.16 -4.23 9.65
C VAL A 91 -0.25 -3.06 9.29
N THR A 92 -0.33 -1.97 10.05
CA THR A 92 0.39 -0.72 9.78
C THR A 92 1.73 -0.57 10.52
N PHE A 93 2.09 -1.54 11.35
CA PHE A 93 3.31 -1.50 12.16
C PHE A 93 4.58 -1.32 11.31
N PRO A 94 4.76 -2.01 10.17
CA PRO A 94 5.93 -1.84 9.33
C PRO A 94 6.14 -0.40 8.83
N VAL A 95 5.06 0.32 8.51
CA VAL A 95 5.15 1.72 8.07
C VAL A 95 5.76 2.60 9.16
N ARG A 96 5.41 2.34 10.44
CA ARG A 96 5.99 3.06 11.58
C ARG A 96 7.47 2.74 11.77
N VAL A 97 7.86 1.49 11.54
CA VAL A 97 9.27 1.08 11.59
C VAL A 97 10.07 1.70 10.45
N MET A 98 9.54 1.72 9.22
CA MET A 98 10.18 2.43 8.10
C MET A 98 10.39 3.91 8.41
N HIS A 99 9.39 4.59 8.98
CA HIS A 99 9.53 5.99 9.39
C HIS A 99 10.65 6.16 10.43
N ALA A 100 10.73 5.29 11.44
CA ALA A 100 11.79 5.32 12.45
C ALA A 100 13.20 5.06 11.86
N LEU A 101 13.29 4.40 10.70
CA LEU A 101 14.52 4.20 9.93
C LEU A 101 14.84 5.35 8.97
N GLY A 102 14.04 6.43 8.96
CA GLY A 102 14.29 7.64 8.16
C GLY A 102 13.47 7.76 6.88
N VAL A 103 12.57 6.83 6.58
CA VAL A 103 11.68 6.93 5.41
C VAL A 103 10.76 8.13 5.55
N LYS A 104 10.72 8.97 4.52
CA LYS A 104 9.92 10.21 4.43
C LYS A 104 8.84 10.13 3.34
N THR A 105 9.04 9.26 2.37
CA THR A 105 8.12 9.07 1.24
C THR A 105 7.71 7.62 1.15
N LEU A 106 6.41 7.33 1.11
CA LEU A 106 5.86 5.99 0.99
C LEU A 106 5.18 5.80 -0.37
N PHE A 107 5.65 4.82 -1.13
CA PHE A 107 4.99 4.33 -2.32
C PHE A 107 4.20 3.06 -1.97
N VAL A 108 2.92 3.04 -2.27
CA VAL A 108 2.07 1.87 -2.06
C VAL A 108 1.50 1.41 -3.40
N SER A 109 1.56 0.11 -3.64
CA SER A 109 0.96 -0.49 -4.82
C SER A 109 0.02 -1.63 -4.43
N ASN A 110 -0.99 -1.89 -5.25
CA ASN A 110 -1.95 -2.95 -5.01
C ASN A 110 -2.56 -3.44 -6.33
N ALA A 111 -3.13 -4.65 -6.29
CA ALA A 111 -4.15 -5.10 -7.23
C ALA A 111 -5.51 -4.60 -6.74
N ALA A 112 -6.38 -4.16 -7.65
CA ALA A 112 -7.68 -3.60 -7.31
C ALA A 112 -8.74 -3.96 -8.36
N GLY A 113 -9.99 -4.17 -7.91
CA GLY A 113 -11.14 -4.28 -8.79
C GLY A 113 -11.53 -2.92 -9.35
N GLY A 114 -11.72 -2.83 -10.67
CA GLY A 114 -12.19 -1.63 -11.35
C GLY A 114 -13.69 -1.44 -11.14
N VAL A 115 -14.07 -0.38 -10.46
CA VAL A 115 -15.46 0.04 -10.21
C VAL A 115 -15.91 1.04 -11.29
N ASN A 116 -15.00 1.87 -11.77
CA ASN A 116 -15.23 2.77 -12.88
C ASN A 116 -15.36 1.97 -14.18
N THR A 117 -16.48 2.12 -14.89
CA THR A 117 -16.79 1.37 -16.11
C THR A 117 -15.89 1.69 -17.31
N ASN A 118 -15.08 2.75 -17.22
CA ASN A 118 -14.10 3.10 -18.24
C ASN A 118 -12.74 2.42 -18.01
N TYR A 119 -12.54 1.73 -16.88
CA TYR A 119 -11.27 1.07 -16.60
C TYR A 119 -11.26 -0.34 -17.15
N LEU A 120 -10.13 -0.71 -17.75
CA LEU A 120 -9.89 -2.03 -18.31
C LEU A 120 -8.93 -2.82 -17.43
N VAL A 121 -8.98 -4.14 -17.51
CA VAL A 121 -8.00 -5.02 -16.90
C VAL A 121 -6.62 -4.70 -17.48
N GLY A 122 -5.64 -4.55 -16.58
CA GLY A 122 -4.27 -4.12 -16.93
C GLY A 122 -4.05 -2.60 -16.83
N ASP A 123 -5.09 -1.80 -16.65
CA ASP A 123 -4.92 -0.36 -16.44
C ASP A 123 -4.13 -0.08 -15.16
N LEU A 124 -3.26 0.93 -15.26
CA LEU A 124 -2.55 1.50 -14.11
C LEU A 124 -3.31 2.74 -13.63
N MET A 125 -3.84 2.70 -12.41
CA MET A 125 -4.56 3.81 -11.80
C MET A 125 -3.73 4.49 -10.72
N ILE A 126 -3.40 5.77 -10.92
CA ILE A 126 -2.88 6.64 -9.86
C ILE A 126 -4.00 6.88 -8.83
N ILE A 127 -3.73 6.56 -7.57
CA ILE A 127 -4.66 6.84 -6.47
C ILE A 127 -4.53 8.33 -6.12
N ARG A 128 -5.57 9.12 -6.41
CA ARG A 128 -5.61 10.55 -6.07
C ARG A 128 -6.26 10.83 -4.72
N ASP A 129 -7.09 9.89 -4.23
CA ASP A 129 -7.79 9.96 -2.97
C ASP A 129 -8.32 8.57 -2.57
N HIS A 130 -8.85 8.43 -1.37
CA HIS A 130 -9.44 7.17 -0.94
C HIS A 130 -10.72 7.34 -0.11
N ILE A 131 -11.53 6.28 -0.08
CA ILE A 131 -12.66 6.10 0.82
C ILE A 131 -12.32 4.96 1.77
N ASN A 132 -12.31 5.26 3.08
CA ASN A 132 -12.02 4.28 4.12
C ASN A 132 -13.31 3.59 4.58
N LEU A 133 -13.51 2.35 4.16
CA LEU A 133 -14.64 1.50 4.55
C LEU A 133 -14.22 0.34 5.47
N PHE A 134 -13.01 0.38 6.02
CA PHE A 134 -12.57 -0.58 7.02
C PHE A 134 -13.33 -0.41 8.34
N PRO A 135 -13.66 -1.50 9.06
CA PRO A 135 -14.39 -1.44 10.32
C PRO A 135 -13.55 -0.92 11.49
N GLU A 136 -12.22 -0.95 11.36
CA GLU A 136 -11.28 -0.45 12.35
C GLU A 136 -10.40 0.65 11.76
N HIS A 137 -10.15 1.71 12.53
CA HIS A 137 -9.25 2.80 12.13
C HIS A 137 -7.87 2.62 12.78
N PRO A 138 -6.73 2.70 12.04
CA PRO A 138 -5.40 2.43 12.59
C PRO A 138 -4.96 3.41 13.69
N LEU A 139 -5.56 4.59 13.76
CA LEU A 139 -5.29 5.60 14.80
C LEU A 139 -6.29 5.55 15.96
N ARG A 140 -7.19 4.54 16.00
CA ARG A 140 -8.17 4.40 17.08
C ARG A 140 -7.46 4.13 18.42
N GLY A 141 -7.93 4.81 19.49
CA GLY A 141 -7.42 4.69 20.86
C GLY A 141 -6.63 5.92 21.29
N LYS A 142 -5.80 5.76 22.35
CA LYS A 142 -4.96 6.85 22.86
C LYS A 142 -3.91 7.25 21.81
N ASN A 143 -3.77 8.54 21.55
CA ASN A 143 -2.74 9.06 20.67
C ASN A 143 -1.34 8.82 21.24
N ILE A 144 -0.36 8.72 20.36
CA ILE A 144 1.06 8.68 20.67
C ILE A 144 1.65 9.93 20.00
N ASP A 145 1.80 11.00 20.79
CA ASP A 145 2.12 12.34 20.29
C ASP A 145 3.49 12.38 19.56
N GLU A 146 4.40 11.51 19.95
CA GLU A 146 5.71 11.33 19.28
C GLU A 146 5.58 10.81 17.84
N LEU A 147 4.45 10.18 17.49
CA LEU A 147 4.20 9.65 16.14
C LEU A 147 3.35 10.60 15.28
N GLY A 148 2.74 11.61 15.88
CA GLY A 148 1.95 12.60 15.15
C GLY A 148 0.74 13.13 15.94
N PRO A 149 0.01 14.09 15.35
CA PRO A 149 -1.11 14.75 16.02
C PRO A 149 -2.32 13.82 16.18
N ARG A 150 -3.14 14.07 17.20
CA ARG A 150 -4.38 13.30 17.43
C ARG A 150 -5.32 13.29 16.21
N PHE A 151 -5.37 14.40 15.48
CA PHE A 151 -6.23 14.61 14.33
C PHE A 151 -5.39 15.03 13.12
N PRO A 152 -4.79 14.07 12.39
CA PRO A 152 -4.00 14.39 11.20
C PRO A 152 -4.89 14.88 10.06
N GLY A 153 -4.44 15.88 9.32
CA GLY A 153 -5.12 16.33 8.10
C GLY A 153 -4.95 15.30 6.96
N MET A 154 -6.06 14.99 6.29
CA MET A 154 -6.09 14.01 5.17
C MET A 154 -6.46 14.68 3.83
N ALA A 155 -6.58 16.00 3.76
CA ALA A 155 -6.94 16.73 2.53
C ALA A 155 -5.94 16.51 1.37
N GLU A 156 -4.70 16.12 1.68
CA GLU A 156 -3.68 15.72 0.73
C GLU A 156 -3.07 14.39 1.21
N ALA A 157 -3.92 13.35 1.25
CA ALA A 157 -3.49 12.00 1.64
C ALA A 157 -2.45 11.46 0.66
N TYR A 158 -2.58 11.78 -0.62
CA TYR A 158 -1.64 11.47 -1.69
C TYR A 158 -1.01 12.77 -2.19
N SER A 159 0.32 12.77 -2.35
CA SER A 159 1.10 13.96 -2.73
C SER A 159 0.80 14.38 -4.16
N LYS A 160 0.28 15.59 -4.35
CA LYS A 160 0.04 16.19 -5.69
C LYS A 160 1.32 16.25 -6.51
N ARG A 161 2.44 16.55 -5.84
CA ARG A 161 3.77 16.58 -6.47
C ARG A 161 4.17 15.22 -7.05
N LEU A 162 3.97 14.14 -6.29
CA LEU A 162 4.31 12.78 -6.74
C LEU A 162 3.33 12.30 -7.82
N ILE A 163 2.05 12.67 -7.73
CA ILE A 163 1.05 12.40 -8.77
C ILE A 163 1.48 13.05 -10.09
N GLN A 164 1.84 14.34 -10.07
CA GLN A 164 2.31 15.05 -11.25
C GLN A 164 3.55 14.39 -11.86
N LEU A 165 4.53 14.03 -11.05
CA LEU A 165 5.73 13.31 -11.52
C LEU A 165 5.40 11.97 -12.19
N ALA A 166 4.42 11.24 -11.65
CA ALA A 166 3.96 9.98 -12.25
C ALA A 166 3.24 10.21 -13.60
N GLU A 167 2.40 11.25 -13.69
CA GLU A 167 1.75 11.64 -14.94
C GLU A 167 2.79 12.06 -16.02
N GLU A 168 3.79 12.84 -15.64
CA GLU A 168 4.89 13.23 -16.53
C GLU A 168 5.71 12.01 -17.00
N ALA A 169 5.98 11.06 -16.11
CA ALA A 169 6.67 9.82 -16.44
C ALA A 169 5.85 8.94 -17.39
N GLY A 170 4.55 8.78 -17.11
CA GLY A 170 3.63 8.05 -17.98
C GLY A 170 3.59 8.62 -19.39
N ASN A 171 3.46 9.95 -19.52
CA ASN A 171 3.47 10.64 -20.79
C ASN A 171 4.80 10.44 -21.54
N LYS A 172 5.92 10.56 -20.86
CA LYS A 172 7.26 10.36 -21.44
C LYS A 172 7.48 8.93 -21.95
N LEU A 173 6.91 7.96 -21.28
CA LEU A 173 7.04 6.53 -21.60
C LEU A 173 5.91 6.02 -22.52
N ASN A 174 4.94 6.86 -22.87
CA ASN A 174 3.72 6.50 -23.59
C ASN A 174 2.92 5.39 -22.86
N ILE A 175 2.90 5.42 -21.54
CA ILE A 175 2.10 4.53 -20.71
C ILE A 175 0.81 5.28 -20.33
N PRO A 176 -0.37 4.79 -20.75
CA PRO A 176 -1.64 5.40 -20.33
C PRO A 176 -1.84 5.17 -18.83
N LEU A 177 -2.20 6.24 -18.11
CA LEU A 177 -2.47 6.20 -16.70
C LEU A 177 -3.89 6.68 -16.41
N GLN A 178 -4.66 5.90 -15.69
CA GLN A 178 -5.91 6.31 -15.08
C GLN A 178 -5.63 7.09 -13.79
N LYS A 179 -6.62 7.83 -13.28
CA LYS A 179 -6.53 8.55 -12.01
C LYS A 179 -7.87 8.50 -11.30
N GLY A 180 -7.90 7.91 -10.10
CA GLY A 180 -9.16 7.62 -9.42
C GLY A 180 -9.08 7.60 -7.90
N VAL A 181 -10.25 7.34 -7.30
CA VAL A 181 -10.48 7.17 -5.88
C VAL A 181 -10.49 5.68 -5.54
N TYR A 182 -9.67 5.28 -4.59
CA TYR A 182 -9.60 3.90 -4.11
C TYR A 182 -10.50 3.69 -2.89
N ALA A 183 -11.43 2.73 -2.96
CA ALA A 183 -12.24 2.30 -1.82
C ALA A 183 -11.56 1.12 -1.12
N GLY A 184 -11.22 1.30 0.17
CA GLY A 184 -10.59 0.25 0.96
C GLY A 184 -11.60 -0.49 1.82
N LEU A 185 -11.74 -1.82 1.64
CA LEU A 185 -12.61 -2.72 2.38
C LEU A 185 -11.79 -3.78 3.13
N GLN A 186 -12.45 -4.45 4.09
CA GLN A 186 -11.77 -5.46 4.91
C GLN A 186 -11.51 -6.78 4.18
N GLY A 187 -12.34 -7.20 3.23
CA GLY A 187 -12.35 -8.57 2.70
C GLY A 187 -12.78 -9.62 3.74
N PRO A 188 -12.45 -10.92 3.56
CA PRO A 188 -11.73 -11.51 2.44
C PRO A 188 -12.59 -11.83 1.21
N SER A 189 -13.93 -11.70 1.29
CA SER A 189 -14.79 -11.91 0.13
C SER A 189 -14.64 -10.78 -0.88
N PHE A 190 -14.69 -11.12 -2.16
CA PHE A 190 -14.87 -10.13 -3.21
C PHE A 190 -16.27 -9.51 -3.12
N GLU A 191 -16.41 -8.35 -3.72
CA GLU A 191 -17.61 -7.55 -3.67
C GLU A 191 -18.73 -8.17 -4.51
N THR A 192 -19.96 -8.06 -4.02
CA THR A 192 -21.17 -8.37 -4.78
C THR A 192 -21.43 -7.29 -5.85
N PRO A 193 -22.27 -7.57 -6.87
CA PRO A 193 -22.69 -6.56 -7.84
C PRO A 193 -23.32 -5.30 -7.20
N ALA A 194 -24.07 -5.48 -6.11
CA ALA A 194 -24.68 -4.37 -5.39
C ALA A 194 -23.65 -3.52 -4.65
N GLU A 195 -22.61 -4.15 -4.10
CA GLU A 195 -21.49 -3.44 -3.46
C GLU A 195 -20.67 -2.65 -4.48
N TYR A 196 -20.39 -3.20 -5.67
CA TYR A 196 -19.75 -2.45 -6.76
C TYR A 196 -20.58 -1.21 -7.14
N ASN A 197 -21.88 -1.35 -7.31
CA ASN A 197 -22.77 -0.24 -7.62
C ASN A 197 -22.77 0.81 -6.49
N TRP A 198 -22.81 0.37 -5.24
CA TRP A 198 -22.76 1.26 -4.09
C TRP A 198 -21.45 2.04 -4.01
N ILE A 199 -20.29 1.35 -4.20
CA ILE A 199 -18.97 1.99 -4.21
C ILE A 199 -18.90 3.06 -5.32
N ARG A 200 -19.46 2.77 -6.50
CA ARG A 200 -19.54 3.74 -7.60
C ARG A 200 -20.36 4.97 -7.22
N VAL A 201 -21.52 4.77 -6.61
CA VAL A 201 -22.43 5.86 -6.17
C VAL A 201 -21.75 6.78 -5.16
N ILE A 202 -20.94 6.24 -4.24
CA ILE A 202 -20.21 7.05 -3.26
C ILE A 202 -18.90 7.65 -3.81
N GLY A 203 -18.58 7.42 -5.08
CA GLY A 203 -17.45 8.06 -5.78
C GLY A 203 -16.15 7.25 -5.81
N GLY A 204 -16.19 5.93 -5.54
CA GLY A 204 -15.04 5.04 -5.73
C GLY A 204 -14.84 4.63 -7.18
N ASP A 205 -13.60 4.65 -7.65
CA ASP A 205 -13.20 4.23 -9.00
C ASP A 205 -12.58 2.83 -9.01
N ALA A 206 -11.96 2.43 -7.93
CA ALA A 206 -11.40 1.09 -7.73
C ALA A 206 -11.61 0.64 -6.28
N VAL A 207 -11.57 -0.67 -6.04
CA VAL A 207 -11.80 -1.29 -4.74
C VAL A 207 -10.74 -2.34 -4.42
N GLY A 208 -10.37 -2.46 -3.15
CA GLY A 208 -9.47 -3.50 -2.69
C GLY A 208 -9.34 -3.53 -1.16
N MET A 209 -8.48 -4.42 -0.65
CA MET A 209 -8.46 -4.82 0.76
C MET A 209 -7.21 -4.35 1.51
N SER A 210 -6.59 -3.23 1.05
CA SER A 210 -5.29 -2.77 1.59
C SER A 210 -5.14 -1.25 1.48
N THR A 211 -3.91 -0.75 1.58
CA THR A 211 -3.45 0.58 1.15
C THR A 211 -3.92 1.74 2.02
N VAL A 212 -5.22 1.87 2.27
CA VAL A 212 -5.78 2.97 3.05
C VAL A 212 -5.20 3.05 4.47
N PRO A 213 -5.11 1.94 5.24
CA PRO A 213 -4.53 1.97 6.58
C PRO A 213 -3.06 2.42 6.60
N GLU A 214 -2.26 1.95 5.64
CA GLU A 214 -0.84 2.31 5.52
C GLU A 214 -0.68 3.80 5.21
N VAL A 215 -1.48 4.33 4.29
CA VAL A 215 -1.47 5.76 3.94
C VAL A 215 -1.90 6.63 5.13
N ILE A 216 -2.96 6.24 5.86
CA ILE A 216 -3.40 6.96 7.07
C ILE A 216 -2.27 7.06 8.09
N VAL A 217 -1.57 5.95 8.35
CA VAL A 217 -0.47 5.91 9.34
C VAL A 217 0.75 6.68 8.84
N ALA A 218 1.07 6.61 7.55
CA ALA A 218 2.15 7.39 6.96
C ALA A 218 1.87 8.90 7.06
N ARG A 219 0.65 9.34 6.72
CA ARG A 219 0.23 10.74 6.84
C ARG A 219 0.20 11.22 8.29
N HIS A 220 -0.18 10.36 9.24
CA HIS A 220 -0.10 10.67 10.66
C HIS A 220 1.33 11.06 11.09
N MET A 221 2.36 10.43 10.48
CA MET A 221 3.77 10.71 10.71
C MET A 221 4.37 11.72 9.70
N ASN A 222 3.51 12.44 8.97
CA ASN A 222 3.88 13.46 7.99
C ASN A 222 4.74 12.94 6.82
N MET A 223 4.63 11.66 6.46
CA MET A 223 5.25 11.11 5.25
C MET A 223 4.48 11.55 4.00
N GLU A 224 5.17 11.82 2.89
CA GLU A 224 4.53 11.94 1.59
C GLU A 224 4.09 10.54 1.11
N CYS A 225 2.90 10.45 0.51
CA CYS A 225 2.39 9.18 0.00
C CYS A 225 2.09 9.27 -1.50
N PHE A 226 2.39 8.19 -2.21
CA PHE A 226 1.97 7.94 -3.58
C PHE A 226 1.36 6.54 -3.65
N GLY A 227 0.25 6.39 -4.36
CA GLY A 227 -0.43 5.12 -4.53
C GLY A 227 -0.70 4.82 -6.00
N MET A 228 -0.54 3.53 -6.36
CA MET A 228 -0.88 3.03 -7.69
C MET A 228 -1.59 1.68 -7.56
N SER A 229 -2.71 1.54 -8.27
CA SER A 229 -3.43 0.28 -8.42
C SER A 229 -3.22 -0.29 -9.81
N VAL A 230 -3.07 -1.62 -9.90
CA VAL A 230 -3.25 -2.36 -11.14
C VAL A 230 -4.68 -2.89 -11.14
N ILE A 231 -5.44 -2.60 -12.18
CA ILE A 231 -6.81 -3.07 -12.32
C ILE A 231 -6.80 -4.52 -12.78
N THR A 232 -7.24 -5.44 -11.92
CA THR A 232 -7.16 -6.89 -12.17
C THR A 232 -8.47 -7.50 -12.64
N ASN A 233 -9.58 -6.82 -12.39
CA ASN A 233 -10.91 -7.18 -12.88
C ASN A 233 -11.71 -5.89 -13.06
N SER A 234 -12.72 -5.90 -13.92
CA SER A 234 -13.47 -4.69 -14.26
C SER A 234 -14.96 -5.00 -14.37
N THR A 235 -15.78 -4.04 -13.95
CA THR A 235 -17.23 -4.05 -14.15
C THR A 235 -17.66 -3.47 -15.50
N ALA A 236 -16.73 -3.17 -16.40
CA ALA A 236 -17.01 -2.68 -17.74
C ALA A 236 -17.73 -3.73 -18.63
N SER A 237 -17.58 -5.03 -18.35
CA SER A 237 -18.34 -6.10 -18.98
C SER A 237 -19.56 -6.45 -18.13
N GLU A 238 -20.73 -6.69 -18.77
CA GLU A 238 -21.95 -7.14 -18.09
C GLU A 238 -21.79 -8.54 -17.45
N GLU A 239 -20.84 -9.33 -17.91
CA GLU A 239 -20.43 -10.57 -17.27
C GLU A 239 -19.53 -10.24 -16.08
N LEU A 240 -20.10 -10.29 -14.89
CA LEU A 240 -19.31 -10.39 -13.65
C LEU A 240 -18.47 -11.66 -13.72
N ILE A 241 -17.23 -11.49 -14.15
CA ILE A 241 -16.25 -12.57 -14.18
C ILE A 241 -16.16 -13.11 -12.76
N LYS A 242 -16.25 -14.44 -12.60
CA LYS A 242 -16.00 -15.11 -11.32
C LYS A 242 -14.54 -14.87 -10.95
N THR A 243 -14.27 -13.72 -10.34
CA THR A 243 -12.93 -13.34 -9.90
C THR A 243 -12.45 -14.32 -8.85
N ASN A 244 -11.28 -14.89 -9.04
CA ASN A 244 -10.59 -15.70 -8.05
C ASN A 244 -9.18 -15.15 -7.80
N HIS A 245 -8.57 -15.56 -6.69
CA HIS A 245 -7.27 -15.02 -6.29
C HIS A 245 -6.15 -15.35 -7.28
N ALA A 246 -6.23 -16.46 -8.02
CA ALA A 246 -5.23 -16.83 -9.03
C ALA A 246 -5.25 -15.83 -10.22
N GLU A 247 -6.45 -15.44 -10.68
CA GLU A 247 -6.61 -14.44 -11.75
C GLU A 247 -6.11 -13.04 -11.38
N VAL A 248 -6.05 -12.73 -10.10
CA VAL A 248 -5.48 -11.47 -9.60
C VAL A 248 -3.94 -11.47 -9.62
N GLN A 249 -3.32 -12.67 -9.67
CA GLN A 249 -1.85 -12.82 -9.66
C GLN A 249 -1.24 -12.87 -11.07
N ASP A 250 -2.02 -13.25 -12.11
CA ASP A 250 -1.64 -13.28 -13.52
C ASP A 250 -1.74 -11.88 -14.16
#